data_d6f7526db307c9aaa65d32aff13ff214
#
_entry.id   d6f7526db307c9aaa65d32aff13ff214
#
_cell.length_a   1.000
_cell.length_b   1.000
_cell.length_c   1.000
_cell.angle_alpha   90.00
_cell.angle_beta   90.00
_cell.angle_gamma   90.00
#
_symmetry.space_group_name_H-M   'P 1'
#
loop_
_entity.id
_entity.type
_entity.pdbx_description
1 polymer ?
#
loop_
_entity_poly.entity_id
_entity_poly.type
_entity_poly.pdbx_seq_one_letter_code
_entity_poly.pdbx_strand_id
1 'polypeptide(L)'
;MPAYSDAPLPVELDALVGMGMNRVKLAIAVALAEHGGCLSTPELIAALGEGVAATTIARNLNELEDHGYVAGDVPRDERRRRRTHWTLNHSKLHADLRALIRATTPSAELPTASG
;
A
#
# COMPACT_ATOMS: atom_id res chain seq x y z
N MET A 1 4.17 -18.10 12.94
CA MET A 1 3.38 -17.19 12.13
C MET A 1 4.29 -16.21 11.39
N PRO A 2 4.06 -15.99 10.10
CA PRO A 2 4.89 -15.03 9.38
C PRO A 2 4.78 -13.62 10.00
N ALA A 3 5.91 -12.94 10.12
CA ALA A 3 5.95 -11.64 10.74
C ALA A 3 5.05 -10.61 10.04
N TYR A 4 4.99 -10.65 8.72
CA TYR A 4 4.22 -9.68 7.97
C TYR A 4 2.71 -9.80 8.17
N SER A 5 2.22 -10.93 8.70
CA SER A 5 0.79 -11.08 8.95
C SER A 5 0.33 -10.26 10.15
N ASP A 6 1.29 -9.72 10.93
CA ASP A 6 0.98 -8.88 12.08
C ASP A 6 1.04 -7.38 11.75
N ALA A 7 1.26 -7.02 10.48
CA ALA A 7 1.31 -5.61 10.08
C ALA A 7 -0.01 -4.92 10.43
N PRO A 8 0.05 -3.68 10.98
CA PRO A 8 -1.16 -2.97 11.37
C PRO A 8 -2.04 -2.65 10.16
N LEU A 9 -3.34 -2.96 10.27
CA LEU A 9 -4.27 -2.78 9.17
C LEU A 9 -5.69 -2.64 9.72
N PRO A 10 -6.45 -1.63 9.26
CA PRO A 10 -7.86 -1.54 9.62
C PRO A 10 -8.61 -2.79 9.16
N VAL A 11 -9.56 -3.23 9.99
CA VAL A 11 -10.27 -4.49 9.77
C VAL A 11 -11.10 -4.47 8.47
N GLU A 12 -11.58 -3.31 8.06
CA GLU A 12 -12.37 -3.19 6.84
C GLU A 12 -11.56 -3.44 5.57
N LEU A 13 -10.22 -3.43 5.67
CA LEU A 13 -9.35 -3.72 4.54
C LEU A 13 -8.99 -5.18 4.41
N ASP A 14 -9.37 -6.03 5.38
CA ASP A 14 -9.06 -7.46 5.34
C ASP A 14 -9.57 -8.13 4.06
N ALA A 15 -10.69 -7.66 3.52
CA ALA A 15 -11.25 -8.20 2.28
C ALA A 15 -10.30 -8.04 1.09
N LEU A 16 -9.52 -6.95 1.06
CA LEU A 16 -8.59 -6.70 -0.04
C LEU A 16 -7.42 -7.68 -0.05
N VAL A 17 -7.06 -8.22 1.10
CA VAL A 17 -6.01 -9.23 1.21
C VAL A 17 -6.39 -10.48 0.41
N GLY A 18 -7.65 -10.89 0.51
CA GLY A 18 -8.17 -12.03 -0.24
C GLY A 18 -8.23 -11.79 -1.75
N MET A 19 -8.10 -10.55 -2.19
CA MET A 19 -8.14 -10.18 -3.60
C MET A 19 -6.74 -10.00 -4.20
N GLY A 20 -5.71 -10.48 -3.51
CA GLY A 20 -4.33 -10.45 -4.01
C GLY A 20 -3.47 -9.31 -3.49
N MET A 21 -4.05 -8.32 -2.83
CA MET A 21 -3.27 -7.25 -2.19
C MET A 21 -2.80 -7.76 -0.83
N ASN A 22 -1.49 -7.87 -0.63
CA ASN A 22 -1.00 -8.41 0.62
C ASN A 22 -1.09 -7.39 1.77
N ARG A 23 -1.07 -7.92 3.00
CA ARG A 23 -1.24 -7.10 4.19
C ARG A 23 -0.14 -6.05 4.35
N VAL A 24 1.09 -6.39 3.99
CA VAL A 24 2.21 -5.45 4.11
C VAL A 24 2.03 -4.25 3.18
N LYS A 25 1.62 -4.49 1.93
CA LYS A 25 1.36 -3.40 0.99
C LYS A 25 0.26 -2.47 1.49
N LEU A 26 -0.81 -3.04 2.03
CA LEU A 26 -1.91 -2.23 2.58
C LEU A 26 -1.45 -1.45 3.80
N ALA A 27 -0.67 -2.08 4.69
CA ALA A 27 -0.15 -1.40 5.87
C ALA A 27 0.78 -0.24 5.50
N ILE A 28 1.58 -0.40 4.47
CA ILE A 28 2.43 0.68 3.95
C ILE A 28 1.56 1.85 3.47
N ALA A 29 0.54 1.56 2.67
CA ALA A 29 -0.34 2.60 2.16
C ALA A 29 -1.07 3.33 3.29
N VAL A 30 -1.55 2.60 4.28
CA VAL A 30 -2.24 3.18 5.44
C VAL A 30 -1.27 4.04 6.25
N ALA A 31 -0.05 3.56 6.50
CA ALA A 31 0.94 4.33 7.26
C ALA A 31 1.29 5.64 6.53
N LEU A 32 1.47 5.59 5.22
CA LEU A 32 1.73 6.79 4.44
C LEU A 32 0.56 7.77 4.54
N ALA A 33 -0.66 7.27 4.39
CA ALA A 33 -1.85 8.13 4.47
C ALA A 33 -1.99 8.78 5.84
N GLU A 34 -1.72 8.04 6.90
CA GLU A 34 -1.83 8.56 8.27
C GLU A 34 -0.79 9.62 8.60
N HIS A 35 0.32 9.65 7.87
CA HIS A 35 1.43 10.56 8.11
C HIS A 35 1.58 11.60 7.00
N GLY A 36 0.49 12.02 6.41
CA GLY A 36 0.49 13.08 5.42
C GLY A 36 0.89 12.68 4.01
N GLY A 37 1.02 11.40 3.75
CA GLY A 37 1.30 10.88 2.42
C GLY A 37 2.75 10.63 2.10
N CYS A 38 3.69 10.98 2.99
CA CYS A 38 5.12 10.83 2.72
C CYS A 38 5.87 10.40 3.97
N LEU A 39 6.69 9.36 3.86
CA LEU A 39 7.56 8.88 4.93
C LEU A 39 8.86 8.36 4.34
N SER A 40 9.95 8.49 5.11
CA SER A 40 11.21 7.85 4.77
C SER A 40 11.14 6.35 5.04
N THR A 41 12.08 5.58 4.50
CA THR A 41 12.16 4.14 4.76
C THR A 41 12.27 3.83 6.26
N PRO A 42 13.17 4.48 7.02
CA PRO A 42 13.22 4.21 8.47
C PRO A 42 11.92 4.55 9.19
N GLU A 43 11.23 5.61 8.78
CA GLU A 43 9.95 5.98 9.37
C GLU A 43 8.87 4.94 9.08
N LEU A 44 8.86 4.38 7.88
CA LEU A 44 7.93 3.30 7.53
C LEU A 44 8.22 2.05 8.35
N ILE A 45 9.49 1.70 8.51
CA ILE A 45 9.88 0.55 9.32
C ILE A 45 9.38 0.74 10.75
N ALA A 46 9.55 1.93 11.31
CA ALA A 46 9.07 2.22 12.66
C ALA A 46 7.55 2.18 12.74
N ALA A 47 6.86 2.69 11.72
CA ALA A 47 5.40 2.72 11.71
C ALA A 47 4.77 1.33 11.62
N LEU A 48 5.39 0.42 10.88
CA LEU A 48 4.88 -0.94 10.75
C LEU A 48 5.23 -1.84 11.94
N GLY A 49 6.20 -1.43 12.74
CA GLY A 49 6.55 -2.13 13.96
C GLY A 49 7.46 -3.32 13.76
N GLU A 50 7.77 -4.01 14.84
CA GLU A 50 8.74 -5.10 14.86
C GLU A 50 8.25 -6.36 14.14
N GLY A 51 6.96 -6.48 13.90
CA GLY A 51 6.38 -7.66 13.27
C GLY A 51 6.70 -7.80 11.78
N VAL A 52 7.32 -6.80 11.17
CA VAL A 52 7.60 -6.81 9.73
C VAL A 52 9.07 -6.55 9.49
N ALA A 53 9.74 -7.48 8.80
CA ALA A 53 11.17 -7.35 8.50
C ALA A 53 11.41 -6.20 7.51
N ALA A 54 12.52 -5.49 7.70
CA ALA A 54 12.90 -4.38 6.81
C ALA A 54 13.02 -4.81 5.35
N THR A 55 13.54 -6.03 5.11
CA THR A 55 13.67 -6.56 3.75
C THR A 55 12.31 -6.81 3.11
N THR A 56 11.33 -7.22 3.90
CA THR A 56 9.96 -7.41 3.41
C THR A 56 9.34 -6.07 3.03
N ILE A 57 9.54 -5.06 3.87
CA ILE A 57 9.04 -3.71 3.58
C ILE A 57 9.66 -3.18 2.29
N ALA A 58 10.98 -3.31 2.13
CA ALA A 58 11.68 -2.82 0.94
C ALA A 58 11.17 -3.50 -0.33
N ARG A 59 10.97 -4.82 -0.29
CA ARG A 59 10.44 -5.54 -1.44
C ARG A 59 9.04 -5.09 -1.81
N ASN A 60 8.18 -4.93 -0.82
CA ASN A 60 6.81 -4.49 -1.08
C ASN A 60 6.74 -3.04 -1.56
N LEU A 61 7.64 -2.17 -1.07
CA LEU A 61 7.73 -0.81 -1.58
C LEU A 61 8.11 -0.79 -3.07
N ASN A 62 9.07 -1.63 -3.46
CA ASN A 62 9.47 -1.73 -4.87
C ASN A 62 8.32 -2.22 -5.73
N GLU A 63 7.54 -3.18 -5.26
CA GLU A 63 6.39 -3.69 -5.99
C GLU A 63 5.28 -2.64 -6.09
N LEU A 64 5.03 -1.90 -5.01
CA LEU A 64 4.06 -0.80 -5.04
C LEU A 64 4.50 0.30 -6.01
N GLU A 65 5.80 0.58 -6.07
CA GLU A 65 6.34 1.55 -7.01
C GLU A 65 6.16 1.09 -8.45
N ASP A 66 6.36 -0.19 -8.71
CA ASP A 66 6.16 -0.77 -10.05
C ASP A 66 4.73 -0.59 -10.53
N HIS A 67 3.77 -0.62 -9.63
CA HIS A 67 2.35 -0.41 -9.95
C HIS A 67 1.95 1.07 -9.94
N GLY A 68 2.85 1.96 -9.55
CA GLY A 68 2.56 3.39 -9.52
C GLY A 68 1.80 3.87 -8.29
N TYR A 69 1.70 3.05 -7.24
CA TYR A 69 0.98 3.42 -6.03
C TYR A 69 1.83 4.20 -5.04
N VAL A 70 3.14 4.10 -5.14
CA VAL A 70 4.07 4.92 -4.39
C VAL A 70 5.19 5.38 -5.31
N ALA A 71 5.86 6.46 -4.94
CA ALA A 71 7.02 6.96 -5.65
C ALA A 71 8.14 7.23 -4.65
N GLY A 72 9.34 6.70 -4.95
CA GLY A 72 10.53 6.99 -4.17
C GLY A 72 11.27 8.18 -4.79
N ASP A 73 11.83 9.04 -3.95
CA ASP A 73 12.54 10.24 -4.42
C ASP A 73 14.00 9.97 -4.83
N VAL A 74 14.47 8.73 -4.64
CA VAL A 74 15.83 8.33 -4.98
C VAL A 74 15.76 7.16 -5.98
N PRO A 75 16.53 7.20 -7.08
CA PRO A 75 16.59 6.07 -8.01
C PRO A 75 17.02 4.79 -7.31
N ARG A 76 16.51 3.65 -7.76
CA ARG A 76 16.74 2.35 -7.10
C ARG A 76 18.21 2.01 -6.90
N ASP A 77 19.07 2.34 -7.86
CA ASP A 77 20.49 2.04 -7.81
C ASP A 77 21.25 2.88 -6.79
N GLU A 78 20.63 3.98 -6.30
CA GLU A 78 21.25 4.86 -5.33
C GLU A 78 20.69 4.72 -3.92
N ARG A 79 19.66 3.89 -3.71
CA ARG A 79 18.94 3.83 -2.43
C ARG A 79 19.76 3.29 -1.27
N ARG A 80 20.80 2.54 -1.54
CA ARG A 80 21.70 2.04 -0.48
C ARG A 80 22.51 3.15 0.18
N ARG A 81 22.73 4.24 -0.53
CA ARG A 81 23.59 5.34 -0.07
C ARG A 81 22.81 6.56 0.39
N ARG A 82 21.51 6.61 0.09
CA ARG A 82 20.69 7.78 0.35
C ARG A 82 19.38 7.36 0.99
N ARG A 83 18.92 8.22 1.91
CA ARG A 83 17.60 8.01 2.51
C ARG A 83 16.52 8.26 1.46
N THR A 84 15.67 7.28 1.25
CA THR A 84 14.57 7.39 0.31
C THR A 84 13.31 7.82 1.05
N HIS A 85 12.60 8.80 0.50
CA HIS A 85 11.29 9.21 0.96
C HIS A 85 10.26 8.70 -0.02
N TRP A 86 9.20 8.11 0.50
CA TRP A 86 8.15 7.48 -0.30
C TRP A 86 6.87 8.29 -0.20
N THR A 87 6.28 8.61 -1.34
CA THR A 87 5.04 9.35 -1.41
C THR A 87 3.93 8.45 -1.93
N LEU A 88 2.78 8.46 -1.25
CA LEU A 88 1.61 7.69 -1.66
C LEU A 88 0.90 8.39 -2.82
N ASN A 89 0.68 7.67 -3.91
CA ASN A 89 -0.17 8.13 -4.99
C ASN A 89 -1.60 7.62 -4.74
N HIS A 90 -2.30 8.28 -3.84
CA HIS A 90 -3.64 7.82 -3.44
C HIS A 90 -4.64 7.92 -4.60
N SER A 91 -4.46 8.85 -5.51
CA SER A 91 -5.36 9.00 -6.67
C SER A 91 -5.31 7.77 -7.57
N LYS A 92 -4.11 7.25 -7.83
CA LYS A 92 -3.93 6.04 -8.62
C LYS A 92 -4.54 4.84 -7.92
N LEU A 93 -4.26 4.69 -6.63
CA LEU A 93 -4.79 3.58 -5.84
C LEU A 93 -6.32 3.62 -5.81
N HIS A 94 -6.90 4.79 -5.54
CA HIS A 94 -8.36 4.93 -5.48
C HIS A 94 -9.01 4.68 -6.84
N ALA A 95 -8.38 5.15 -7.92
CA ALA A 95 -8.90 4.91 -9.26
C ALA A 95 -8.95 3.42 -9.59
N ASP A 96 -7.90 2.69 -9.23
CA ASP A 96 -7.84 1.26 -9.49
C ASP A 96 -8.87 0.50 -8.63
N LEU A 97 -9.05 0.90 -7.37
CA LEU A 97 -10.07 0.30 -6.51
C LEU A 97 -11.48 0.54 -7.05
N ARG A 98 -11.76 1.76 -7.52
CA ARG A 98 -13.06 2.06 -8.13
C ARG A 98 -13.28 1.25 -9.40
N ALA A 99 -12.24 1.11 -10.22
CA ALA A 99 -12.33 0.30 -11.43
C ALA A 99 -12.61 -1.16 -11.11
N LEU A 100 -11.96 -1.69 -10.06
CA LEU A 100 -12.19 -3.06 -9.62
C LEU A 100 -13.64 -3.25 -9.16
N ILE A 101 -14.15 -2.30 -8.37
CA ILE A 101 -15.53 -2.36 -7.90
C ILE A 101 -16.49 -2.40 -9.09
N ARG A 102 -16.29 -1.50 -10.07
CA ARG A 102 -17.15 -1.48 -11.27
C ARG A 102 -17.06 -2.77 -12.06
N ALA A 103 -15.85 -3.29 -12.24
CA ALA A 103 -15.63 -4.49 -13.06
C ALA A 103 -16.23 -5.74 -12.41
N THR A 104 -16.31 -5.77 -11.09
CA THR A 104 -16.77 -6.95 -10.35
C THR A 104 -18.21 -6.84 -9.87
N THR A 105 -18.89 -5.71 -10.15
CA THR A 105 -20.30 -5.55 -9.80
C THR A 105 -21.15 -6.07 -10.96
N PRO A 106 -22.02 -7.07 -10.73
CA PRO A 106 -22.90 -7.57 -11.79
C PRO A 106 -23.79 -6.47 -12.35
N SER A 107 -24.03 -6.48 -13.66
CA SER A 107 -24.80 -5.44 -14.32
C SER A 107 -26.17 -5.21 -13.69
N ALA A 108 -26.84 -6.28 -13.25
CA ALA A 108 -28.15 -6.19 -12.62
C ALA A 108 -28.11 -5.53 -11.23
N GLU A 109 -26.92 -5.44 -10.62
CA GLU A 109 -26.73 -4.91 -9.27
C GLU A 109 -25.93 -3.62 -9.24
N LEU A 110 -25.57 -3.09 -10.41
CA LEU A 110 -24.84 -1.84 -10.47
C LEU A 110 -25.62 -0.74 -9.77
N PRO A 111 -24.97 0.03 -8.89
CA PRO A 111 -25.63 1.15 -8.26
C PRO A 111 -26.09 2.14 -9.33
N THR A 112 -27.34 2.57 -9.25
CA THR A 112 -27.82 3.64 -10.09
C THR A 112 -27.56 4.97 -9.39
N ALA A 113 -27.73 6.06 -10.12
CA ALA A 113 -27.56 7.38 -9.54
C ALA A 113 -28.49 7.62 -8.34
N SER A 114 -29.60 6.91 -8.30
CA SER A 114 -30.57 7.02 -7.21
C SER A 114 -30.33 6.03 -6.09
N GLY A 115 -29.51 5.05 -6.34
CA GLY A 115 -29.31 3.95 -5.39
C GLY A 115 -28.21 4.17 -4.46
#